data_dfecab481e5669b98e50b7ef2ca817eb
#
_entry.id   dfecab481e5669b98e50b7ef2ca817eb
#
_cell.length_a   1.000
_cell.length_b   1.000
_cell.length_c   1.000
_cell.angle_alpha   90.00
_cell.angle_beta   90.00
_cell.angle_gamma   90.00
#
_symmetry.space_group_name_H-M   'P 1'
#
loop_
_entity.id
_entity.type
_entity.pdbx_description
1 polymer ?
#
loop_
_entity_poly.entity_id
_entity_poly.type
_entity_poly.pdbx_seq_one_letter_code
_entity_poly.pdbx_strand_id
1 'polypeptide(L)'
;MKRELLAAVSVAALAAVAEDTVKVDVDFSRAAGPVKALHGVNNAPIRLRDPDTAKVWEYEEAGIPFMRTHDTSGMFGGAHYVDVPNVFPDFDADENDPKSYDFAFTDAYFRSVTAAGTKIYYRLGVTIENFWRVKAYRIDPPKDFAKWARICEHIVRHYHEGWADGFRYGIEYWEIWNEPENPPMWRGTMEQFFELYRVAANHLKSCFPGIKVGGYGGCGFYAYDDPKFKDNAFQQSFLTWFESFCKYVTDERTKAPLDFFSWHQYVQTSPRRIIVHADYVRRTLDAAGLTATESHFNEWNYVGPQWNDFTSMLKARGAACVSEAFCLMQKGSVDKALYYDATPSRSYCGMFDLHPAEKRTRTYFAFKLWNEVYKLGGSVASAADRQDFGVTAAKSGDGRKAVFLVNNSERACRVRLALRGAEDEKFDVRLLDDEHSPEEVAFRGAMDEIVLKPFMVAVLETPGIYPKPAKRQAEKRIFAGQDADGAAQRTRK
;
A
#
# COMPACT_ATOMS: atom_id res chain seq x y z
N MET A 1 -24.59 -22.54 -26.70
CA MET A 1 -23.97 -22.93 -27.99
C MET A 1 -23.28 -21.78 -28.73
N LYS A 2 -23.97 -20.71 -29.21
CA LYS A 2 -23.26 -19.64 -29.96
C LYS A 2 -22.24 -18.81 -29.15
N ARG A 3 -22.44 -18.62 -27.85
CA ARG A 3 -21.47 -17.91 -26.98
C ARG A 3 -20.25 -18.78 -26.59
N GLU A 4 -20.47 -20.06 -26.40
CA GLU A 4 -19.39 -21.01 -26.11
C GLU A 4 -18.52 -21.27 -27.34
N LEU A 5 -19.11 -21.26 -28.56
CA LEU A 5 -18.36 -21.39 -29.81
C LEU A 5 -17.48 -20.13 -30.09
N LEU A 6 -17.99 -18.92 -29.76
CA LEU A 6 -17.23 -17.67 -29.92
C LEU A 6 -16.04 -17.56 -28.92
N ALA A 7 -16.23 -18.02 -27.68
CA ALA A 7 -15.15 -18.08 -26.69
C ALA A 7 -14.10 -19.12 -27.09
N ALA A 8 -14.49 -20.29 -27.56
CA ALA A 8 -13.59 -21.34 -28.05
C ALA A 8 -12.81 -20.91 -29.29
N VAL A 9 -13.45 -20.18 -30.22
CA VAL A 9 -12.80 -19.67 -31.45
C VAL A 9 -11.80 -18.55 -31.10
N SER A 10 -12.10 -17.68 -30.11
CA SER A 10 -11.16 -16.65 -29.66
C SER A 10 -9.93 -17.24 -28.94
N VAL A 11 -10.12 -18.28 -28.14
CA VAL A 11 -9.01 -18.99 -27.46
C VAL A 11 -8.16 -19.76 -28.48
N ALA A 12 -8.77 -20.40 -29.46
CA ALA A 12 -8.05 -21.13 -30.51
C ALA A 12 -7.24 -20.19 -31.43
N ALA A 13 -7.77 -19.01 -31.77
CA ALA A 13 -7.07 -18.02 -32.56
C ALA A 13 -5.87 -17.39 -31.82
N LEU A 14 -5.98 -17.17 -30.51
CA LEU A 14 -4.86 -16.70 -29.68
C LEU A 14 -3.81 -17.81 -29.46
N ALA A 15 -4.22 -19.07 -29.37
CA ALA A 15 -3.31 -20.21 -29.21
C ALA A 15 -2.36 -20.39 -30.42
N ALA A 16 -2.78 -19.98 -31.61
CA ALA A 16 -1.97 -20.05 -32.84
C ALA A 16 -0.91 -18.92 -32.94
N VAL A 17 -0.99 -17.88 -32.08
CA VAL A 17 -0.12 -16.68 -32.15
C VAL A 17 0.90 -16.64 -30.99
N ALA A 18 0.74 -17.42 -29.93
CA ALA A 18 1.68 -17.42 -28.79
C ALA A 18 2.85 -18.38 -29.01
N GLU A 19 3.88 -17.92 -29.73
CA GLU A 19 5.14 -18.66 -29.92
C GLU A 19 5.98 -18.74 -28.63
N ASP A 20 5.75 -17.82 -27.68
CA ASP A 20 6.51 -17.68 -26.43
C ASP A 20 5.90 -18.53 -25.32
N THR A 21 6.63 -19.55 -24.87
CA THR A 21 6.18 -20.48 -23.82
C THR A 21 6.90 -20.20 -22.51
N VAL A 22 6.12 -20.04 -21.44
CA VAL A 22 6.61 -19.90 -20.07
C VAL A 22 6.29 -21.18 -19.30
N LYS A 23 7.28 -21.73 -18.62
CA LYS A 23 7.10 -22.87 -17.71
C LYS A 23 6.95 -22.37 -16.29
N VAL A 24 5.89 -22.81 -15.64
CA VAL A 24 5.58 -22.45 -14.25
C VAL A 24 5.53 -23.75 -13.43
N ASP A 25 6.36 -23.82 -12.41
CA ASP A 25 6.40 -24.90 -11.44
C ASP A 25 5.82 -24.43 -10.11
N VAL A 26 4.82 -25.14 -9.59
CA VAL A 26 4.22 -24.95 -8.26
C VAL A 26 4.24 -26.25 -7.51
N ASP A 27 4.68 -26.22 -6.24
CA ASP A 27 4.68 -27.38 -5.37
C ASP A 27 3.89 -27.11 -4.09
N PHE A 28 2.64 -27.54 -4.04
CA PHE A 28 1.73 -27.36 -2.91
C PHE A 28 2.11 -28.18 -1.67
N SER A 29 3.06 -29.10 -1.78
CA SER A 29 3.62 -29.83 -0.64
C SER A 29 4.75 -29.08 0.07
N ARG A 30 5.37 -28.09 -0.61
CA ARG A 30 6.54 -27.39 -0.12
C ARG A 30 6.17 -25.97 0.34
N ALA A 31 6.04 -25.80 1.66
CA ALA A 31 5.81 -24.48 2.25
C ALA A 31 6.97 -23.49 1.98
N ALA A 32 6.64 -22.23 1.73
CA ALA A 32 7.59 -21.13 1.49
C ALA A 32 7.39 -19.96 2.48
N GLY A 33 6.68 -20.16 3.58
CA GLY A 33 6.38 -19.16 4.60
C GLY A 33 4.97 -18.58 4.48
N PRO A 34 4.65 -17.52 5.23
CA PRO A 34 3.36 -16.86 5.13
C PRO A 34 3.22 -16.05 3.83
N VAL A 35 2.00 -15.85 3.37
CA VAL A 35 1.72 -14.82 2.38
C VAL A 35 1.77 -13.45 3.07
N LYS A 36 2.60 -12.54 2.56
CA LYS A 36 2.86 -11.24 3.16
C LYS A 36 1.74 -10.22 2.90
N ALA A 37 1.54 -9.29 3.83
CA ALA A 37 0.60 -8.18 3.70
C ALA A 37 1.18 -7.06 2.81
N LEU A 38 1.23 -7.28 1.50
CA LEU A 38 1.86 -6.39 0.52
C LEU A 38 0.88 -5.40 -0.15
N HIS A 39 -0.42 -5.58 0.08
CA HIS A 39 -1.50 -4.80 -0.51
C HIS A 39 -2.07 -3.75 0.46
N GLY A 40 -1.22 -3.21 1.33
CA GLY A 40 -1.51 -2.00 2.07
C GLY A 40 -1.49 -0.79 1.14
N VAL A 41 -2.02 0.34 1.60
CA VAL A 41 -2.11 1.59 0.83
C VAL A 41 -1.80 2.80 1.70
N ASN A 42 -1.46 3.92 1.06
CA ASN A 42 -1.52 5.25 1.67
C ASN A 42 -2.93 5.81 1.44
N ASN A 43 -3.48 6.46 2.45
CA ASN A 43 -4.78 7.12 2.40
C ASN A 43 -5.97 6.21 2.08
N ALA A 44 -7.13 6.81 1.89
CA ALA A 44 -8.36 6.13 1.52
C ALA A 44 -9.22 7.01 0.60
N PRO A 45 -10.09 6.43 -0.24
CA PRO A 45 -11.00 7.17 -1.09
C PRO A 45 -12.13 7.78 -0.24
N ILE A 46 -11.83 8.84 0.51
CA ILE A 46 -12.80 9.51 1.35
C ILE A 46 -13.83 10.23 0.51
N ARG A 47 -15.10 9.93 0.76
CA ARG A 47 -16.24 10.63 0.19
C ARG A 47 -16.54 11.87 1.01
N LEU A 48 -16.52 13.00 0.33
CA LEU A 48 -16.42 14.35 0.88
C LEU A 48 -17.65 14.82 1.70
N ARG A 49 -18.75 14.07 1.77
CA ARG A 49 -20.00 14.58 2.36
C ARG A 49 -20.32 14.05 3.75
N ASP A 50 -19.73 12.94 4.12
CA ASP A 50 -20.01 12.35 5.44
C ASP A 50 -18.89 11.39 5.85
N PRO A 51 -17.77 11.90 6.40
CA PRO A 51 -16.67 11.05 6.86
C PRO A 51 -17.10 10.12 8.00
N ASP A 52 -18.15 10.46 8.75
CA ASP A 52 -18.63 9.64 9.87
C ASP A 52 -19.48 8.44 9.45
N THR A 53 -20.13 8.52 8.30
CA THR A 53 -21.04 7.46 7.81
C THR A 53 -20.52 6.75 6.56
N ALA A 54 -19.53 7.31 5.90
CA ALA A 54 -18.94 6.74 4.70
C ALA A 54 -18.07 5.54 5.05
N LYS A 55 -18.65 4.35 5.07
CA LYS A 55 -17.88 3.12 5.07
C LYS A 55 -17.05 3.07 3.79
N VAL A 56 -15.74 2.91 3.93
CA VAL A 56 -14.83 2.73 2.79
C VAL A 56 -14.96 1.28 2.30
N TRP A 57 -16.08 0.98 1.66
CA TRP A 57 -16.46 -0.37 1.27
C TRP A 57 -15.49 -1.01 0.26
N GLU A 58 -14.80 -0.20 -0.51
CA GLU A 58 -13.76 -0.64 -1.43
C GLU A 58 -12.61 -1.33 -0.67
N TYR A 59 -12.27 -0.83 0.51
CA TYR A 59 -11.25 -1.43 1.36
C TYR A 59 -11.71 -2.74 1.98
N GLU A 60 -12.97 -2.80 2.42
CA GLU A 60 -13.57 -4.05 2.90
C GLU A 60 -13.58 -5.11 1.80
N GLU A 61 -14.00 -4.74 0.58
CA GLU A 61 -14.08 -5.65 -0.56
C GLU A 61 -12.70 -6.13 -1.03
N ALA A 62 -11.72 -5.25 -1.11
CA ALA A 62 -10.35 -5.60 -1.49
C ALA A 62 -9.55 -6.19 -0.31
N GLY A 63 -10.08 -6.15 0.92
CA GLY A 63 -9.42 -6.64 2.12
C GLY A 63 -8.11 -5.92 2.41
N ILE A 64 -8.07 -4.59 2.21
CA ILE A 64 -6.88 -3.77 2.44
C ILE A 64 -6.41 -3.92 3.89
N PRO A 65 -5.20 -4.48 4.15
CA PRO A 65 -4.79 -4.80 5.51
C PRO A 65 -4.35 -3.58 6.32
N PHE A 66 -3.72 -2.60 5.69
CA PHE A 66 -3.16 -1.41 6.32
C PHE A 66 -3.39 -0.15 5.48
N MET A 67 -3.67 0.96 6.15
CA MET A 67 -3.70 2.29 5.57
C MET A 67 -2.70 3.20 6.31
N ARG A 68 -1.70 3.74 5.59
CA ARG A 68 -0.73 4.72 6.10
C ARG A 68 -1.28 6.12 5.98
N THR A 69 -1.12 6.92 7.02
CA THR A 69 -1.56 8.31 7.07
C THR A 69 -0.45 9.24 6.57
N HIS A 70 -0.38 9.47 5.26
CA HIS A 70 0.54 10.45 4.68
C HIS A 70 -0.15 11.19 3.55
N ASP A 71 0.03 12.52 3.46
CA ASP A 71 -0.67 13.41 2.54
C ASP A 71 -2.20 13.22 2.59
N THR A 72 -2.72 12.99 3.80
CA THR A 72 -4.14 12.71 4.01
C THR A 72 -4.95 13.96 3.77
N SER A 73 -5.68 13.99 2.67
CA SER A 73 -6.52 15.11 2.27
C SER A 73 -7.96 14.96 2.75
N GLY A 74 -8.56 16.06 3.14
CA GLY A 74 -9.97 16.14 3.50
C GLY A 74 -10.55 17.50 3.20
N MET A 75 -11.86 17.55 2.86
CA MET A 75 -12.47 18.78 2.37
C MET A 75 -12.56 19.88 3.42
N PHE A 76 -12.78 19.55 4.67
CA PHE A 76 -13.04 20.53 5.74
C PHE A 76 -11.84 20.77 6.66
N GLY A 77 -10.91 19.81 6.76
CA GLY A 77 -9.70 19.91 7.59
C GLY A 77 -8.46 20.38 6.84
N GLY A 78 -8.60 20.69 5.56
CA GLY A 78 -7.43 20.89 4.69
C GLY A 78 -6.73 19.56 4.39
N ALA A 79 -5.55 19.63 3.78
CA ALA A 79 -4.85 18.43 3.30
C ALA A 79 -4.01 17.71 4.38
N HIS A 80 -4.03 18.15 5.65
CA HIS A 80 -2.97 17.76 6.60
C HIS A 80 -3.48 17.50 8.02
N TYR A 81 -4.74 17.17 8.20
CA TYR A 81 -5.36 17.09 9.53
C TYR A 81 -4.80 15.97 10.42
N VAL A 82 -4.11 14.97 9.84
CA VAL A 82 -3.39 13.93 10.59
C VAL A 82 -1.98 14.35 11.02
N ASP A 83 -1.46 15.46 10.49
CA ASP A 83 -0.13 15.95 10.83
C ASP A 83 -0.06 16.43 12.28
N VAL A 84 1.07 16.15 12.94
CA VAL A 84 1.29 16.55 14.33
C VAL A 84 1.02 18.04 14.56
N PRO A 85 1.51 19.00 13.72
CA PRO A 85 1.22 20.41 13.90
C PRO A 85 -0.22 20.82 13.56
N ASN A 86 -1.04 19.93 13.04
CA ASN A 86 -2.47 20.18 12.85
C ASN A 86 -3.28 19.57 14.00
N VAL A 87 -2.86 18.43 14.51
CA VAL A 87 -3.46 17.80 15.71
C VAL A 87 -3.13 18.62 16.96
N PHE A 88 -1.91 19.13 17.09
CA PHE A 88 -1.46 20.00 18.19
C PHE A 88 -0.98 21.34 17.60
N PRO A 89 -1.88 22.31 17.35
CA PRO A 89 -1.57 23.49 16.54
C PRO A 89 -0.74 24.55 17.23
N ASP A 90 -0.78 24.66 18.54
CA ASP A 90 0.03 25.61 19.33
C ASP A 90 1.09 24.86 20.12
N PHE A 91 2.35 24.92 19.66
CA PHE A 91 3.45 24.22 20.33
C PHE A 91 3.73 24.72 21.75
N ASP A 92 3.33 25.95 22.09
CA ASP A 92 3.54 26.53 23.43
C ASP A 92 2.38 26.20 24.40
N ALA A 93 1.26 25.62 23.93
CA ALA A 93 0.18 25.12 24.79
C ALA A 93 0.63 23.94 25.68
N ASP A 94 -0.14 23.64 26.72
CA ASP A 94 0.10 22.50 27.60
C ASP A 94 -0.24 21.19 26.86
N GLU A 95 0.75 20.34 26.66
CA GLU A 95 0.59 19.04 26.01
C GLU A 95 -0.23 18.03 26.83
N ASN A 96 -0.46 18.29 28.13
CA ASN A 96 -1.29 17.45 28.97
C ASN A 96 -2.76 17.85 28.97
N ASP A 97 -3.10 19.05 28.45
CA ASP A 97 -4.50 19.49 28.32
C ASP A 97 -5.12 18.93 27.02
N PRO A 98 -6.17 18.07 27.10
CA PRO A 98 -6.89 17.58 25.93
C PRO A 98 -7.38 18.68 24.98
N LYS A 99 -7.66 19.88 25.50
CA LYS A 99 -8.14 21.03 24.69
C LYS A 99 -7.05 21.60 23.77
N SER A 100 -5.80 21.25 23.98
CA SER A 100 -4.68 21.65 23.12
C SER A 100 -4.62 20.83 21.81
N TYR A 101 -5.49 19.82 21.68
CA TYR A 101 -5.50 18.89 20.52
C TYR A 101 -6.79 19.03 19.72
N ASP A 102 -6.67 18.91 18.39
CA ASP A 102 -7.77 18.80 17.46
C ASP A 102 -7.75 17.44 16.76
N PHE A 103 -8.53 16.50 17.28
CA PHE A 103 -8.65 15.15 16.72
C PHE A 103 -9.85 14.99 15.78
N ALA A 104 -10.72 16.00 15.65
CA ALA A 104 -12.06 15.83 15.07
C ALA A 104 -12.06 15.18 13.69
N PHE A 105 -11.22 15.68 12.76
CA PHE A 105 -11.15 15.13 11.40
C PHE A 105 -10.41 13.80 11.32
N THR A 106 -9.34 13.63 12.08
CA THR A 106 -8.59 12.37 12.15
C THR A 106 -9.46 11.25 12.71
N ASP A 107 -10.25 11.54 13.74
CA ASP A 107 -11.21 10.60 14.35
C ASP A 107 -12.27 10.12 13.37
N ALA A 108 -12.90 11.06 12.66
CA ALA A 108 -13.89 10.74 11.65
C ALA A 108 -13.30 9.85 10.53
N TYR A 109 -12.09 10.18 10.10
CA TYR A 109 -11.37 9.42 9.10
C TYR A 109 -11.05 8.00 9.56
N PHE A 110 -10.53 7.85 10.77
CA PHE A 110 -10.16 6.55 11.31
C PHE A 110 -11.38 5.67 11.61
N ARG A 111 -12.50 6.25 12.05
CA ARG A 111 -13.78 5.49 12.17
C ARG A 111 -14.17 4.86 10.83
N SER A 112 -14.10 5.62 9.73
CA SER A 112 -14.47 5.12 8.41
C SER A 112 -13.56 4.00 7.94
N VAL A 113 -12.24 4.14 8.12
CA VAL A 113 -11.24 3.16 7.67
C VAL A 113 -11.29 1.89 8.52
N THR A 114 -11.35 2.01 9.83
CA THR A 114 -11.40 0.85 10.74
C THR A 114 -12.72 0.08 10.64
N ALA A 115 -13.84 0.77 10.33
CA ALA A 115 -15.12 0.12 10.03
C ALA A 115 -15.05 -0.80 8.78
N ALA A 116 -14.12 -0.58 7.88
CA ALA A 116 -13.83 -1.45 6.73
C ALA A 116 -12.93 -2.65 7.09
N GLY A 117 -12.48 -2.76 8.34
CA GLY A 117 -11.53 -3.79 8.78
C GLY A 117 -10.06 -3.49 8.47
N THR A 118 -9.76 -2.31 7.94
CA THR A 118 -8.40 -1.88 7.61
C THR A 118 -7.72 -1.31 8.86
N LYS A 119 -6.50 -1.76 9.15
CA LYS A 119 -5.69 -1.25 10.26
C LYS A 119 -5.01 0.07 9.89
N ILE A 120 -4.85 0.93 10.88
CA ILE A 120 -4.10 2.18 10.72
C ILE A 120 -2.60 1.92 10.88
N TYR A 121 -1.82 2.56 10.03
CA TYR A 121 -0.37 2.71 10.11
C TYR A 121 -0.10 4.22 10.23
N TYR A 122 0.19 4.69 11.44
CA TYR A 122 0.22 6.13 11.71
C TYR A 122 1.60 6.72 11.47
N ARG A 123 1.69 7.73 10.58
CA ARG A 123 2.89 8.53 10.39
C ARG A 123 2.82 9.80 11.28
N LEU A 124 3.65 9.85 12.31
CA LEU A 124 3.86 11.00 13.18
C LEU A 124 4.84 11.97 12.50
N GLY A 125 4.37 13.15 12.09
CA GLY A 125 5.21 14.11 11.38
C GLY A 125 4.35 15.05 10.56
N VAL A 126 4.81 15.39 9.34
CA VAL A 126 4.17 16.37 8.46
C VAL A 126 4.06 15.83 7.03
N THR A 127 3.09 16.36 6.28
CA THR A 127 3.02 16.21 4.83
C THR A 127 3.88 17.25 4.12
N ILE A 128 4.25 16.99 2.86
CA ILE A 128 5.10 17.88 2.07
C ILE A 128 4.45 19.25 1.87
N GLU A 129 3.14 19.34 1.72
CA GLU A 129 2.41 20.59 1.54
C GLU A 129 2.33 21.44 2.80
N ASN A 130 2.68 20.89 3.97
CA ASN A 130 2.80 21.65 5.21
C ASN A 130 3.92 22.71 5.12
N PHE A 131 4.84 22.54 4.19
CA PHE A 131 5.82 23.55 3.82
C PHE A 131 5.20 24.87 3.34
N TRP A 132 4.09 24.82 2.61
CA TRP A 132 3.47 25.99 2.00
C TRP A 132 2.57 26.79 2.93
N ARG A 133 2.06 26.18 3.98
CA ARG A 133 1.00 26.74 4.80
C ARG A 133 1.46 27.04 6.21
N VAL A 134 0.96 28.12 6.76
CA VAL A 134 1.29 28.55 8.10
C VAL A 134 0.55 27.68 9.10
N LYS A 135 1.21 26.68 9.59
CA LYS A 135 0.85 25.93 10.80
C LYS A 135 2.04 25.98 11.76
N ALA A 136 1.84 25.67 13.03
CA ALA A 136 2.76 25.97 14.12
C ALA A 136 4.25 25.78 13.81
N TYR A 137 4.73 24.58 13.80
CA TYR A 137 6.17 24.27 13.68
C TYR A 137 6.53 23.48 12.43
N ARG A 138 5.55 23.17 11.58
CA ARG A 138 5.71 22.64 10.20
C ARG A 138 6.86 21.65 10.03
N ILE A 139 7.72 21.94 9.02
CA ILE A 139 8.92 21.14 8.69
C ILE A 139 10.19 21.62 9.42
N ASP A 140 10.06 22.65 10.26
CA ASP A 140 11.18 23.13 11.08
C ASP A 140 11.41 22.18 12.25
N PRO A 141 12.66 22.04 12.72
CA PRO A 141 12.92 21.35 13.98
C PRO A 141 12.07 21.93 15.11
N PRO A 142 11.31 21.12 15.86
CA PRO A 142 10.59 21.60 17.04
C PRO A 142 11.57 22.25 18.06
N LYS A 143 11.12 23.29 18.74
CA LYS A 143 11.95 24.00 19.75
C LYS A 143 12.43 23.09 20.87
N ASP A 144 11.64 22.07 21.20
CA ASP A 144 11.90 21.09 22.26
C ASP A 144 11.49 19.69 21.75
N PHE A 145 12.46 18.83 21.50
CA PHE A 145 12.24 17.48 21.02
C PHE A 145 11.56 16.58 22.06
N ALA A 146 11.83 16.81 23.37
CA ALA A 146 11.18 16.06 24.43
C ALA A 146 9.68 16.42 24.51
N LYS A 147 9.32 17.69 24.37
CA LYS A 147 7.92 18.11 24.28
C LYS A 147 7.24 17.55 23.04
N TRP A 148 7.91 17.56 21.88
CA TRP A 148 7.36 16.93 20.67
C TRP A 148 7.10 15.43 20.86
N ALA A 149 7.99 14.73 21.56
CA ALA A 149 7.80 13.32 21.90
C ALA A 149 6.58 13.10 22.81
N ARG A 150 6.36 13.98 23.82
CA ARG A 150 5.17 13.92 24.69
C ARG A 150 3.88 14.27 23.95
N ILE A 151 3.92 15.20 23.00
CA ILE A 151 2.77 15.45 22.09
C ILE A 151 2.45 14.17 21.31
N CYS A 152 3.45 13.52 20.72
CA CYS A 152 3.26 12.24 20.03
C CYS A 152 2.75 11.14 20.97
N GLU A 153 3.24 11.09 22.22
CA GLU A 153 2.70 10.17 23.24
C GLU A 153 1.19 10.35 23.42
N HIS A 154 0.69 11.58 23.54
CA HIS A 154 -0.73 11.84 23.73
C HIS A 154 -1.56 11.48 22.48
N ILE A 155 -1.00 11.63 21.28
CA ILE A 155 -1.63 11.11 20.05
C ILE A 155 -1.72 9.58 20.11
N VAL A 156 -0.68 8.87 20.56
CA VAL A 156 -0.72 7.43 20.77
C VAL A 156 -1.75 7.06 21.81
N ARG A 157 -1.80 7.74 22.99
CA ARG A 157 -2.78 7.51 24.05
C ARG A 157 -4.22 7.68 23.56
N HIS A 158 -4.46 8.68 22.72
CA HIS A 158 -5.78 8.92 22.14
C HIS A 158 -6.30 7.71 21.35
N TYR A 159 -5.45 7.10 20.49
CA TYR A 159 -5.84 5.97 19.66
C TYR A 159 -5.56 4.58 20.26
N HIS A 160 -4.82 4.51 21.37
CA HIS A 160 -4.44 3.25 22.01
C HIS A 160 -5.12 3.02 23.37
N GLU A 161 -5.30 4.08 24.15
CA GLU A 161 -5.83 4.04 25.51
C GLU A 161 -7.20 4.73 25.68
N GLY A 162 -7.62 5.52 24.68
CA GLY A 162 -8.87 6.29 24.73
C GLY A 162 -8.75 7.63 25.47
N TRP A 163 -7.54 8.18 25.62
CA TRP A 163 -7.33 9.50 26.19
C TRP A 163 -8.05 10.59 25.39
N ALA A 164 -8.56 11.63 26.05
CA ALA A 164 -9.31 12.74 25.43
C ALA A 164 -10.51 12.27 24.58
N ASP A 165 -11.34 11.39 25.14
CA ASP A 165 -12.50 10.78 24.47
C ASP A 165 -12.12 10.01 23.17
N GLY A 166 -10.91 9.47 23.12
CA GLY A 166 -10.35 8.76 21.97
C GLY A 166 -10.78 7.30 21.86
N PHE A 167 -9.92 6.50 21.22
CA PHE A 167 -10.23 5.13 20.79
C PHE A 167 -9.23 4.10 21.32
N ARG A 168 -9.55 2.82 21.12
CA ARG A 168 -8.68 1.68 21.43
C ARG A 168 -8.50 0.81 20.20
N TYR A 169 -7.96 1.41 19.12
CA TYR A 169 -7.77 0.73 17.83
C TYR A 169 -6.61 -0.26 17.85
N GLY A 170 -5.71 -0.19 18.83
CA GLY A 170 -4.53 -1.07 18.88
C GLY A 170 -3.60 -0.88 17.69
N ILE A 171 -3.35 0.37 17.32
CA ILE A 171 -2.44 0.69 16.21
C ILE A 171 -1.05 0.12 16.51
N GLU A 172 -0.59 -0.78 15.65
CA GLU A 172 0.68 -1.51 15.81
C GLU A 172 1.89 -0.67 15.39
N TYR A 173 1.79 0.06 14.26
CA TYR A 173 2.89 0.75 13.62
C TYR A 173 2.78 2.27 13.75
N TRP A 174 3.82 2.88 14.32
CA TRP A 174 3.97 4.31 14.51
C TRP A 174 5.27 4.77 13.85
N GLU A 175 5.14 5.43 12.71
CA GLU A 175 6.24 5.93 11.91
C GLU A 175 6.62 7.35 12.32
N ILE A 176 7.91 7.61 12.55
CA ILE A 176 8.41 8.94 12.86
C ILE A 176 8.90 9.59 11.58
N TRP A 177 8.19 10.63 11.16
CA TRP A 177 8.45 11.49 10.01
C TRP A 177 8.18 10.86 8.64
N ASN A 178 8.62 11.58 7.57
CA ASN A 178 8.59 11.20 6.16
C ASN A 178 9.66 11.97 5.40
N GLU A 179 10.56 11.30 4.68
CA GLU A 179 11.56 11.85 3.76
C GLU A 179 12.35 13.06 4.32
N PRO A 180 12.91 13.02 5.54
CA PRO A 180 13.59 14.19 6.11
C PRO A 180 14.85 14.62 5.34
N GLU A 181 15.43 13.74 4.53
CA GLU A 181 16.52 14.04 3.59
C GLU A 181 16.06 14.81 2.34
N ASN A 182 14.75 14.91 2.12
CA ASN A 182 14.15 15.72 1.06
C ASN A 182 13.87 17.13 1.60
N PRO A 183 14.50 18.19 1.09
CA PRO A 183 14.44 19.55 1.68
C PRO A 183 13.04 20.10 1.97
N PRO A 184 11.98 19.81 1.17
CA PRO A 184 10.63 20.24 1.51
C PRO A 184 10.01 19.56 2.74
N MET A 185 10.67 18.51 3.30
CA MET A 185 10.14 17.74 4.42
C MET A 185 10.81 18.04 5.76
N TRP A 186 12.03 18.58 5.75
CA TRP A 186 12.80 18.92 6.94
C TRP A 186 13.79 20.05 6.67
N ARG A 187 13.75 21.12 7.47
CA ARG A 187 14.68 22.26 7.36
C ARG A 187 15.79 22.29 8.39
N GLY A 188 15.90 21.23 9.20
CA GLY A 188 17.02 21.03 10.10
C GLY A 188 18.18 20.30 9.45
N THR A 189 19.22 20.03 10.24
CA THR A 189 20.33 19.18 9.83
C THR A 189 19.95 17.69 9.98
N MET A 190 20.76 16.82 9.41
CA MET A 190 20.66 15.37 9.54
C MET A 190 20.74 14.94 11.01
N GLU A 191 21.71 15.52 11.75
CA GLU A 191 21.94 15.22 13.16
C GLU A 191 20.75 15.66 14.03
N GLN A 192 20.15 16.81 13.74
CA GLN A 192 18.94 17.27 14.43
C GLN A 192 17.76 16.32 14.19
N PHE A 193 17.62 15.79 12.98
CA PHE A 193 16.58 14.79 12.70
C PHE A 193 16.83 13.48 13.44
N PHE A 194 18.06 12.99 13.42
CA PHE A 194 18.43 11.76 14.14
C PHE A 194 18.19 11.88 15.63
N GLU A 195 18.50 13.06 16.20
CA GLU A 195 18.22 13.33 17.62
C GLU A 195 16.71 13.42 17.91
N LEU A 196 15.91 14.06 17.04
CA LEU A 196 14.45 14.05 17.16
C LEU A 196 13.91 12.62 17.16
N TYR A 197 14.38 11.79 16.21
CA TYR A 197 13.99 10.37 16.15
C TYR A 197 14.35 9.64 17.44
N ARG A 198 15.59 9.78 17.90
CA ARG A 198 16.10 9.13 19.12
C ARG A 198 15.25 9.48 20.34
N VAL A 199 14.99 10.77 20.54
CA VAL A 199 14.19 11.25 21.68
C VAL A 199 12.76 10.70 21.60
N ALA A 200 12.12 10.80 20.44
CA ALA A 200 10.74 10.36 20.27
C ALA A 200 10.60 8.82 20.35
N ALA A 201 11.47 8.07 19.68
CA ALA A 201 11.39 6.62 19.68
C ALA A 201 11.64 6.01 21.06
N ASN A 202 12.64 6.50 21.79
CA ASN A 202 12.89 6.06 23.16
C ASN A 202 11.73 6.41 24.10
N HIS A 203 11.17 7.63 23.99
CA HIS A 203 10.04 8.06 24.79
C HIS A 203 8.80 7.19 24.53
N LEU A 204 8.41 7.02 23.26
CA LEU A 204 7.26 6.22 22.89
C LEU A 204 7.38 4.75 23.32
N LYS A 205 8.56 4.14 23.15
CA LYS A 205 8.79 2.75 23.60
C LYS A 205 8.81 2.62 25.12
N SER A 206 9.22 3.66 25.85
CA SER A 206 9.15 3.65 27.32
C SER A 206 7.69 3.71 27.83
N CYS A 207 6.82 4.44 27.14
CA CYS A 207 5.40 4.55 27.47
C CYS A 207 4.59 3.35 26.98
N PHE A 208 4.93 2.83 25.78
CA PHE A 208 4.17 1.78 25.07
C PHE A 208 5.11 0.67 24.55
N PRO A 209 5.61 -0.22 25.40
CA PRO A 209 6.57 -1.25 24.95
C PRO A 209 6.04 -2.16 23.85
N GLY A 210 4.71 -2.34 23.76
CA GLY A 210 4.04 -3.24 22.82
C GLY A 210 3.84 -2.69 21.41
N ILE A 211 3.97 -1.36 21.19
CA ILE A 211 3.87 -0.79 19.85
C ILE A 211 5.18 -0.96 19.07
N LYS A 212 5.12 -0.91 17.75
CA LYS A 212 6.30 -0.83 16.88
C LYS A 212 6.54 0.60 16.45
N VAL A 213 7.75 1.10 16.72
CA VAL A 213 8.20 2.44 16.36
C VAL A 213 9.32 2.33 15.34
N GLY A 214 9.24 3.09 14.28
CA GLY A 214 10.24 3.09 13.21
C GLY A 214 10.13 4.32 12.32
N GLY A 215 10.68 4.25 11.17
CA GLY A 215 10.70 5.33 10.19
C GLY A 215 11.96 5.20 9.33
N TYR A 216 12.31 6.19 8.66
CA TYR A 216 11.75 7.55 8.59
C TYR A 216 11.04 7.86 7.26
N GLY A 217 10.59 6.80 6.49
CA GLY A 217 10.08 6.97 5.15
C GLY A 217 11.14 7.52 4.21
N GLY A 218 12.30 6.83 4.11
CA GLY A 218 13.44 7.31 3.32
C GLY A 218 13.13 7.38 1.83
N CYS A 219 13.62 8.41 1.14
CA CYS A 219 13.54 8.53 -0.31
C CYS A 219 14.19 7.35 -1.03
N GLY A 220 13.82 7.14 -2.29
CA GLY A 220 14.34 6.04 -3.09
C GLY A 220 15.87 6.07 -3.30
N PHE A 221 16.47 4.90 -3.29
CA PHE A 221 17.92 4.71 -3.38
C PHE A 221 18.43 4.64 -4.82
N TYR A 222 17.97 5.55 -5.69
CA TYR A 222 18.25 5.52 -7.13
C TYR A 222 19.75 5.63 -7.47
N ALA A 223 20.53 6.33 -6.65
CA ALA A 223 21.98 6.44 -6.85
C ALA A 223 22.74 5.12 -6.57
N TYR A 224 22.09 4.15 -5.95
CA TYR A 224 22.68 2.85 -5.66
C TYR A 224 22.87 2.01 -6.94
N ASP A 225 21.88 2.00 -7.84
CA ASP A 225 21.85 1.10 -8.99
C ASP A 225 21.74 1.82 -10.37
N ASP A 226 21.47 3.13 -10.40
CA ASP A 226 21.29 3.87 -11.65
C ASP A 226 22.50 4.75 -11.95
N PRO A 227 23.27 4.42 -13.01
CA PRO A 227 24.45 5.22 -13.39
C PRO A 227 24.15 6.70 -13.62
N LYS A 228 22.92 7.05 -14.01
CA LYS A 228 22.47 8.43 -14.22
C LYS A 228 22.57 9.26 -12.93
N PHE A 229 22.41 8.64 -11.77
CA PHE A 229 22.40 9.31 -10.48
C PHE A 229 23.69 9.11 -9.69
N LYS A 230 24.67 8.37 -10.22
CA LYS A 230 25.92 8.05 -9.52
C LYS A 230 26.70 9.29 -9.06
N ASP A 231 26.74 10.32 -9.88
CA ASP A 231 27.46 11.58 -9.57
C ASP A 231 26.51 12.71 -9.13
N ASN A 232 25.26 12.39 -8.87
CA ASN A 232 24.27 13.36 -8.38
C ASN A 232 24.34 13.42 -6.84
N ALA A 233 24.94 14.51 -6.32
CA ALA A 233 25.13 14.70 -4.87
C ALA A 233 23.81 14.63 -4.08
N PHE A 234 22.70 15.11 -4.62
CA PHE A 234 21.39 15.04 -3.97
C PHE A 234 20.89 13.60 -3.85
N GLN A 235 21.01 12.81 -4.91
CA GLN A 235 20.62 11.39 -4.86
C GLN A 235 21.59 10.54 -4.00
N GLN A 236 22.87 10.91 -3.98
CA GLN A 236 23.86 10.27 -3.08
C GLN A 236 23.58 10.58 -1.61
N SER A 237 23.02 11.75 -1.31
CA SER A 237 22.71 12.09 0.08
C SER A 237 21.69 11.13 0.70
N PHE A 238 20.77 10.56 -0.07
CA PHE A 238 19.79 9.58 0.44
C PHE A 238 20.46 8.29 0.95
N LEU A 239 21.48 7.81 0.25
CA LEU A 239 22.29 6.67 0.72
C LEU A 239 23.02 7.04 2.01
N THR A 240 23.66 8.21 2.04
CA THR A 240 24.41 8.73 3.20
C THR A 240 23.50 8.87 4.43
N TRP A 241 22.28 9.41 4.27
CA TRP A 241 21.32 9.53 5.35
C TRP A 241 20.97 8.17 5.94
N PHE A 242 20.61 7.21 5.10
CA PHE A 242 20.22 5.88 5.56
C PHE A 242 21.35 5.15 6.28
N GLU A 243 22.54 5.11 5.68
CA GLU A 243 23.70 4.46 6.30
C GLU A 243 24.13 5.14 7.62
N SER A 244 24.06 6.48 7.66
CA SER A 244 24.36 7.25 8.87
C SER A 244 23.30 7.06 9.93
N PHE A 245 22.02 6.98 9.56
CA PHE A 245 20.93 6.68 10.48
C PHE A 245 21.09 5.31 11.15
N CYS A 246 21.39 4.27 10.38
CA CYS A 246 21.65 2.93 10.92
C CYS A 246 22.79 2.95 11.94
N LYS A 247 23.89 3.65 11.64
CA LYS A 247 25.02 3.83 12.58
C LYS A 247 24.59 4.59 13.83
N TYR A 248 23.80 5.66 13.67
CA TYR A 248 23.36 6.50 14.77
C TYR A 248 22.49 5.74 15.78
N VAL A 249 21.49 5.00 15.31
CA VAL A 249 20.56 4.28 16.20
C VAL A 249 21.18 3.05 16.87
N THR A 250 22.35 2.61 16.41
CA THR A 250 23.09 1.47 16.98
C THR A 250 24.29 1.87 17.85
N ASP A 251 24.75 3.13 17.77
CA ASP A 251 25.84 3.64 18.66
C ASP A 251 25.35 3.68 20.11
N GLU A 252 26.18 3.21 21.05
CA GLU A 252 25.83 3.11 22.48
C GLU A 252 25.39 4.45 23.10
N ARG A 253 25.89 5.60 22.61
CA ARG A 253 25.56 6.93 23.11
C ARG A 253 24.26 7.49 22.56
N THR A 254 23.84 7.03 21.38
CA THR A 254 22.68 7.56 20.66
C THR A 254 21.63 6.50 20.38
N LYS A 255 21.76 5.34 21.01
CA LYS A 255 20.91 4.17 20.81
C LYS A 255 19.41 4.50 20.84
N ALA A 256 18.72 4.03 19.82
CA ALA A 256 17.27 4.18 19.69
C ALA A 256 16.62 2.90 19.14
N PRO A 257 15.41 2.57 19.57
CA PRO A 257 14.64 1.46 18.98
C PRO A 257 14.32 1.73 17.51
N LEU A 258 14.44 0.70 16.67
CA LEU A 258 14.04 0.71 15.27
C LEU A 258 13.37 -0.63 14.96
N ASP A 259 12.07 -0.72 15.25
CA ASP A 259 11.31 -1.96 15.02
C ASP A 259 11.10 -2.22 13.52
N PHE A 260 11.01 -1.16 12.72
CA PHE A 260 10.96 -1.21 11.25
C PHE A 260 11.69 -0.01 10.63
N PHE A 261 12.28 -0.21 9.47
CA PHE A 261 12.77 0.85 8.59
C PHE A 261 11.84 0.98 7.39
N SER A 262 11.35 2.19 7.13
CA SER A 262 10.46 2.50 6.00
C SER A 262 11.17 3.26 4.90
N TRP A 263 10.86 2.94 3.64
CA TRP A 263 11.51 3.49 2.46
C TRP A 263 10.58 3.51 1.25
N HIS A 264 10.93 4.33 0.23
CA HIS A 264 10.11 4.66 -0.92
C HIS A 264 10.79 4.34 -2.24
N GLN A 265 10.02 4.07 -3.28
CA GLN A 265 10.45 4.01 -4.67
C GLN A 265 9.28 4.06 -5.63
N TYR A 266 9.43 4.83 -6.72
CA TYR A 266 8.45 4.84 -7.81
C TYR A 266 8.99 4.09 -9.02
N VAL A 267 8.14 3.22 -9.61
CA VAL A 267 8.51 2.30 -10.70
C VAL A 267 8.03 2.86 -12.04
N GLN A 268 8.92 2.99 -13.02
CA GLN A 268 8.57 3.46 -14.36
C GLN A 268 8.34 2.32 -15.36
N THR A 269 9.17 1.29 -15.34
CA THR A 269 9.13 0.25 -16.36
C THR A 269 9.01 -1.15 -15.78
N SER A 270 9.94 -1.57 -14.93
CA SER A 270 9.97 -2.92 -14.36
C SER A 270 9.98 -2.86 -12.83
N PRO A 271 9.14 -3.64 -12.16
CA PRO A 271 9.13 -3.70 -10.70
C PRO A 271 10.34 -4.45 -10.11
N ARG A 272 11.20 -5.04 -10.92
CA ARG A 272 12.39 -5.77 -10.45
C ARG A 272 13.39 -4.89 -9.70
N ARG A 273 13.42 -3.60 -10.02
CA ARG A 273 14.23 -2.64 -9.29
C ARG A 273 13.86 -2.54 -7.81
N ILE A 274 12.61 -2.84 -7.45
CA ILE A 274 12.16 -2.90 -6.05
C ILE A 274 13.04 -3.88 -5.26
N ILE A 275 13.34 -5.05 -5.85
CA ILE A 275 14.14 -6.09 -5.16
C ILE A 275 15.59 -5.65 -5.00
N VAL A 276 16.15 -4.95 -5.97
CA VAL A 276 17.52 -4.39 -5.86
C VAL A 276 17.63 -3.44 -4.67
N HIS A 277 16.65 -2.55 -4.50
CA HIS A 277 16.62 -1.62 -3.36
C HIS A 277 16.26 -2.33 -2.04
N ALA A 278 15.32 -3.27 -2.05
CA ALA A 278 14.98 -4.06 -0.86
C ALA A 278 16.19 -4.85 -0.33
N ASP A 279 16.99 -5.42 -1.22
CA ASP A 279 18.23 -6.14 -0.86
C ASP A 279 19.32 -5.19 -0.36
N TYR A 280 19.40 -3.97 -0.91
CA TYR A 280 20.28 -2.93 -0.38
C TYR A 280 19.86 -2.55 1.04
N VAL A 281 18.58 -2.28 1.27
CA VAL A 281 18.04 -1.97 2.59
C VAL A 281 18.33 -3.09 3.59
N ARG A 282 18.01 -4.33 3.25
CA ARG A 282 18.23 -5.47 4.15
C ARG A 282 19.71 -5.64 4.51
N ARG A 283 20.61 -5.61 3.53
CA ARG A 283 22.05 -5.73 3.76
C ARG A 283 22.60 -4.61 4.62
N THR A 284 22.14 -3.38 4.44
CA THR A 284 22.58 -2.22 5.25
C THR A 284 22.10 -2.36 6.70
N LEU A 285 20.85 -2.76 6.92
CA LEU A 285 20.32 -3.04 8.26
C LEU A 285 21.08 -4.18 8.93
N ASP A 286 21.33 -5.29 8.24
CA ASP A 286 22.04 -6.45 8.77
C ASP A 286 23.50 -6.10 9.12
N ALA A 287 24.17 -5.34 8.27
CA ALA A 287 25.53 -4.87 8.52
C ALA A 287 25.64 -3.96 9.75
N ALA A 288 24.56 -3.24 10.09
CA ALA A 288 24.45 -2.44 11.30
C ALA A 288 23.99 -3.24 12.53
N GLY A 289 23.76 -4.56 12.41
CA GLY A 289 23.26 -5.39 13.51
C GLY A 289 21.73 -5.33 13.71
N LEU A 290 21.00 -4.66 12.82
CA LEU A 290 19.53 -4.47 12.87
C LEU A 290 18.80 -5.64 12.18
N THR A 291 19.18 -6.87 12.50
CA THR A 291 18.67 -8.10 11.83
C THR A 291 17.20 -8.38 12.09
N ALA A 292 16.63 -7.89 13.20
CA ALA A 292 15.22 -8.04 13.57
C ALA A 292 14.34 -6.88 13.07
N THR A 293 14.95 -5.81 12.53
CA THR A 293 14.21 -4.65 12.01
C THR A 293 13.47 -5.03 10.74
N GLU A 294 12.13 -4.83 10.70
CA GLU A 294 11.32 -5.08 9.51
C GLU A 294 11.65 -4.06 8.40
N SER A 295 11.58 -4.47 7.12
CA SER A 295 11.75 -3.61 5.96
C SER A 295 10.38 -3.28 5.36
N HIS A 296 9.95 -2.01 5.48
CA HIS A 296 8.65 -1.55 5.02
C HIS A 296 8.79 -0.68 3.77
N PHE A 297 8.31 -1.19 2.65
CA PHE A 297 8.19 -0.45 1.40
C PHE A 297 6.89 0.34 1.41
N ASN A 298 6.83 1.43 2.20
CA ASN A 298 5.58 2.01 2.61
C ASN A 298 5.11 3.22 1.78
N GLU A 299 5.83 3.53 0.71
CA GLU A 299 5.37 4.46 -0.33
C GLU A 299 5.92 4.06 -1.68
N TRP A 300 5.07 3.57 -2.56
CA TRP A 300 5.45 3.12 -3.87
C TRP A 300 4.30 3.15 -4.87
N ASN A 301 4.63 3.29 -6.16
CA ASN A 301 3.64 3.25 -7.23
C ASN A 301 4.29 2.84 -8.55
N TYR A 302 3.48 2.40 -9.51
CA TYR A 302 3.84 2.36 -10.91
C TYR A 302 3.40 3.67 -11.56
N VAL A 303 4.35 4.49 -11.99
CA VAL A 303 4.09 5.83 -12.55
C VAL A 303 4.12 5.87 -14.08
N GLY A 304 4.21 4.70 -14.71
CA GLY A 304 4.23 4.56 -16.15
C GLY A 304 5.62 4.71 -16.78
N PRO A 305 5.79 4.31 -18.06
CA PRO A 305 7.06 4.40 -18.79
C PRO A 305 7.59 5.84 -18.87
N GLN A 306 6.68 6.79 -18.94
CA GLN A 306 6.95 8.21 -18.72
C GLN A 306 6.34 8.61 -17.38
N TRP A 307 7.04 9.41 -16.60
CA TRP A 307 6.55 9.86 -15.31
C TRP A 307 5.14 10.47 -15.43
N ASN A 308 4.21 9.98 -14.60
CA ASN A 308 2.79 10.35 -14.64
C ASN A 308 2.04 9.93 -15.93
N ASP A 309 2.38 8.77 -16.50
CA ASP A 309 1.57 8.15 -17.55
C ASP A 309 0.27 7.57 -16.98
N PHE A 310 -0.71 8.44 -16.78
CA PHE A 310 -2.01 8.11 -16.19
C PHE A 310 -2.75 7.00 -16.94
N THR A 311 -2.59 6.91 -18.26
CA THR A 311 -3.25 5.91 -19.07
C THR A 311 -2.75 4.51 -18.70
N SER A 312 -1.45 4.33 -18.62
CA SER A 312 -0.85 3.05 -18.22
C SER A 312 -1.17 2.68 -16.77
N MET A 313 -1.16 3.67 -15.84
CA MET A 313 -1.45 3.45 -14.44
C MET A 313 -2.87 2.92 -14.19
N LEU A 314 -3.86 3.40 -14.94
CA LEU A 314 -5.28 3.07 -14.74
C LEU A 314 -5.70 1.74 -15.39
N LYS A 315 -4.88 1.20 -16.31
CA LYS A 315 -5.19 0.07 -17.18
C LYS A 315 -4.46 -1.22 -16.80
N ALA A 316 -4.60 -2.23 -17.66
CA ALA A 316 -4.01 -3.55 -17.50
C ALA A 316 -2.49 -3.50 -17.28
N ARG A 317 -1.75 -2.61 -17.97
CA ARG A 317 -0.31 -2.43 -17.77
C ARG A 317 0.04 -2.08 -16.31
N GLY A 318 -0.68 -1.13 -15.70
CA GLY A 318 -0.50 -0.77 -14.29
C GLY A 318 -0.81 -1.94 -13.35
N ALA A 319 -1.94 -2.62 -13.59
CA ALA A 319 -2.33 -3.79 -12.80
C ALA A 319 -1.30 -4.94 -12.90
N ALA A 320 -0.77 -5.22 -14.09
CA ALA A 320 0.24 -6.27 -14.29
C ALA A 320 1.57 -5.90 -13.59
N CYS A 321 2.03 -4.64 -13.72
CA CYS A 321 3.23 -4.18 -13.04
C CYS A 321 3.11 -4.29 -11.51
N VAL A 322 2.00 -3.83 -10.94
CA VAL A 322 1.71 -3.93 -9.50
C VAL A 322 1.61 -5.40 -9.05
N SER A 323 0.97 -6.25 -9.84
CA SER A 323 0.84 -7.68 -9.55
C SER A 323 2.17 -8.42 -9.60
N GLU A 324 3.06 -8.10 -10.56
CA GLU A 324 4.43 -8.64 -10.58
C GLU A 324 5.23 -8.15 -9.36
N ALA A 325 5.07 -6.86 -8.97
CA ALA A 325 5.69 -6.34 -7.77
C ALA A 325 5.30 -7.15 -6.52
N PHE A 326 4.03 -7.52 -6.36
CA PHE A 326 3.60 -8.40 -5.26
C PHE A 326 4.31 -9.75 -5.30
N CYS A 327 4.40 -10.39 -6.46
CA CYS A 327 5.11 -11.68 -6.62
C CYS A 327 6.59 -11.56 -6.25
N LEU A 328 7.25 -10.48 -6.64
CA LEU A 328 8.66 -10.22 -6.33
C LEU A 328 8.87 -9.94 -4.84
N MET A 329 8.08 -9.06 -4.25
CA MET A 329 8.16 -8.70 -2.83
C MET A 329 7.82 -9.88 -1.92
N GLN A 330 6.91 -10.78 -2.33
CA GLN A 330 6.60 -12.02 -1.59
C GLN A 330 7.84 -12.89 -1.39
N LYS A 331 8.74 -12.92 -2.37
CA LYS A 331 9.97 -13.74 -2.37
C LYS A 331 11.19 -12.96 -1.86
N GLY A 332 11.13 -11.64 -1.83
CA GLY A 332 12.22 -10.75 -1.45
C GLY A 332 12.21 -10.33 0.02
N SER A 333 13.03 -9.32 0.32
CA SER A 333 13.31 -8.84 1.68
C SER A 333 12.32 -7.76 2.17
N VAL A 334 11.21 -7.55 1.49
CA VAL A 334 10.13 -6.63 1.92
C VAL A 334 9.20 -7.37 2.87
N ASP A 335 8.94 -6.81 4.05
CA ASP A 335 8.01 -7.38 5.02
C ASP A 335 6.59 -6.83 4.85
N LYS A 336 6.44 -5.55 4.55
CA LYS A 336 5.18 -4.87 4.23
C LYS A 336 5.35 -3.89 3.08
N ALA A 337 4.27 -3.71 2.32
CA ALA A 337 4.23 -2.69 1.27
C ALA A 337 2.93 -1.90 1.34
N LEU A 338 3.01 -0.56 1.14
CA LEU A 338 1.86 0.34 1.14
C LEU A 338 1.93 1.25 -0.10
N TYR A 339 1.00 1.03 -1.01
CA TYR A 339 0.93 1.72 -2.29
C TYR A 339 0.52 3.19 -2.15
N TYR A 340 1.19 4.10 -2.81
CA TYR A 340 0.84 5.52 -2.84
C TYR A 340 0.12 5.88 -4.15
N ASP A 341 -1.18 6.22 -4.14
CA ASP A 341 -2.06 6.15 -3.01
C ASP A 341 -3.49 5.79 -3.47
N ALA A 342 -4.39 5.68 -2.55
CA ALA A 342 -5.78 5.34 -2.82
C ALA A 342 -6.72 6.57 -2.89
N THR A 343 -6.20 7.78 -2.83
CA THR A 343 -7.00 8.98 -3.05
C THR A 343 -7.46 9.06 -4.51
N PRO A 344 -8.74 9.30 -4.80
CA PRO A 344 -9.20 9.46 -6.17
C PRO A 344 -8.49 10.61 -6.87
N SER A 345 -7.70 10.30 -7.88
CA SER A 345 -6.87 11.25 -8.60
C SER A 345 -6.52 10.74 -9.98
N ARG A 346 -6.21 11.66 -10.89
CA ARG A 346 -5.56 11.38 -12.17
C ARG A 346 -4.09 11.80 -12.17
N SER A 347 -3.50 11.95 -10.99
CA SER A 347 -2.06 12.10 -10.88
C SER A 347 -1.39 10.73 -10.71
N TYR A 348 -0.38 10.56 -9.92
CA TYR A 348 0.32 9.29 -9.83
C TYR A 348 -0.19 8.34 -8.71
N CYS A 349 -1.49 8.32 -8.47
CA CYS A 349 -2.07 7.34 -7.53
C CYS A 349 -2.60 6.05 -8.19
N GLY A 350 -3.44 6.14 -9.18
CA GLY A 350 -3.83 5.01 -10.02
C GLY A 350 -4.77 3.95 -9.44
N MET A 351 -5.18 4.00 -8.18
CA MET A 351 -6.12 3.01 -7.61
C MET A 351 -7.58 3.35 -7.90
N PHE A 352 -7.94 4.62 -7.85
CA PHE A 352 -9.29 5.11 -8.17
C PHE A 352 -9.22 6.25 -9.17
N ASP A 353 -10.13 6.23 -10.16
CA ASP A 353 -10.26 7.31 -11.14
C ASP A 353 -11.11 8.45 -10.57
N LEU A 354 -10.73 9.68 -10.89
CA LEU A 354 -11.49 10.87 -10.52
C LEU A 354 -12.83 10.99 -11.25
N HIS A 355 -12.94 10.41 -12.46
CA HIS A 355 -14.14 10.52 -13.29
C HIS A 355 -14.52 9.19 -13.99
N PRO A 356 -15.73 8.71 -13.79
CA PRO A 356 -16.66 9.13 -12.77
C PRO A 356 -16.06 8.91 -11.39
N ALA A 357 -16.35 9.83 -10.46
CA ALA A 357 -15.77 9.78 -9.14
C ALA A 357 -15.83 8.35 -8.56
N GLU A 358 -14.69 7.89 -8.03
CA GLU A 358 -14.55 6.60 -7.37
C GLU A 358 -14.65 5.35 -8.28
N LYS A 359 -14.46 5.50 -9.58
CA LYS A 359 -14.35 4.34 -10.45
C LYS A 359 -13.09 3.55 -10.12
N ARG A 360 -13.26 2.28 -9.78
CA ARG A 360 -12.17 1.34 -9.54
C ARG A 360 -11.37 1.12 -10.82
N THR A 361 -10.04 1.26 -10.73
CA THR A 361 -9.12 1.02 -11.85
C THR A 361 -8.75 -0.45 -11.94
N ARG A 362 -7.95 -0.83 -12.95
CA ARG A 362 -7.40 -2.19 -13.05
C ARG A 362 -6.44 -2.47 -11.89
N THR A 363 -5.72 -1.47 -11.41
CA THR A 363 -4.84 -1.57 -10.22
C THR A 363 -5.62 -1.98 -8.97
N TYR A 364 -6.80 -1.39 -8.71
CA TYR A 364 -7.65 -1.81 -7.59
C TYR A 364 -7.97 -3.32 -7.63
N PHE A 365 -8.30 -3.83 -8.80
CA PHE A 365 -8.60 -5.26 -8.94
C PHE A 365 -7.38 -6.16 -8.74
N ALA A 366 -6.16 -5.68 -9.01
CA ALA A 366 -4.93 -6.40 -8.66
C ALA A 366 -4.79 -6.57 -7.14
N PHE A 367 -5.11 -5.53 -6.36
CA PHE A 367 -5.13 -5.61 -4.89
C PHE A 367 -6.18 -6.61 -4.39
N LYS A 368 -7.38 -6.58 -4.95
CA LYS A 368 -8.45 -7.52 -4.63
C LYS A 368 -8.04 -8.97 -4.91
N LEU A 369 -7.43 -9.23 -6.05
CA LEU A 369 -6.93 -10.57 -6.39
C LEU A 369 -5.78 -11.03 -5.49
N TRP A 370 -4.87 -10.14 -5.11
CA TRP A 370 -3.81 -10.47 -4.16
C TRP A 370 -4.36 -10.82 -2.79
N ASN A 371 -5.40 -10.13 -2.32
CA ASN A 371 -6.06 -10.43 -1.05
C ASN A 371 -6.63 -11.86 -1.01
N GLU A 372 -7.12 -12.40 -2.13
CA GLU A 372 -7.60 -13.79 -2.16
C GLU A 372 -6.47 -14.78 -1.94
N VAL A 373 -5.27 -14.51 -2.46
CA VAL A 373 -4.06 -15.29 -2.18
C VAL A 373 -3.60 -15.10 -0.72
N TYR A 374 -3.63 -13.84 -0.24
CA TYR A 374 -3.24 -13.49 1.12
C TYR A 374 -4.09 -14.20 2.19
N LYS A 375 -5.40 -14.31 1.97
CA LYS A 375 -6.34 -15.00 2.87
C LYS A 375 -6.06 -16.49 3.05
N LEU A 376 -5.36 -17.13 2.13
CA LEU A 376 -4.97 -18.52 2.27
C LEU A 376 -3.88 -18.71 3.32
N GLY A 377 -3.12 -17.69 3.65
CA GLY A 377 -2.16 -17.62 4.75
C GLY A 377 -0.81 -18.25 4.46
N GLY A 378 -0.74 -19.44 3.87
CA GLY A 378 0.51 -20.16 3.59
C GLY A 378 0.96 -20.03 2.14
N SER A 379 2.13 -19.43 1.87
CA SER A 379 2.77 -19.44 0.56
C SER A 379 3.46 -20.78 0.32
N VAL A 380 3.49 -21.23 -0.92
CA VAL A 380 4.16 -22.47 -1.34
C VAL A 380 5.20 -22.20 -2.42
N ALA A 381 6.12 -23.15 -2.63
CA ALA A 381 7.18 -23.01 -3.61
C ALA A 381 6.59 -22.82 -5.01
N SER A 382 6.98 -21.73 -5.69
CA SER A 382 6.53 -21.38 -7.02
C SER A 382 7.62 -20.65 -7.80
N ALA A 383 7.82 -21.01 -9.09
CA ALA A 383 8.81 -20.42 -9.96
C ALA A 383 8.31 -20.35 -11.40
N ALA A 384 8.81 -19.39 -12.16
CA ALA A 384 8.68 -19.31 -13.62
C ALA A 384 10.06 -19.22 -14.25
N ASP A 385 10.20 -19.74 -15.46
CA ASP A 385 11.48 -19.73 -16.21
C ASP A 385 11.71 -18.43 -16.99
N ARG A 386 10.79 -17.48 -16.89
CA ARG A 386 10.87 -16.17 -17.54
C ARG A 386 10.89 -15.02 -16.54
N GLN A 387 11.75 -14.03 -16.77
CA GLN A 387 11.95 -12.93 -15.81
C GLN A 387 10.79 -11.95 -15.69
N ASP A 388 10.15 -11.55 -16.79
CA ASP A 388 9.01 -10.64 -16.84
C ASP A 388 7.67 -11.37 -16.63
N PHE A 389 7.70 -12.45 -15.85
CA PHE A 389 6.56 -13.26 -15.49
C PHE A 389 6.48 -13.46 -13.98
N GLY A 390 5.40 -12.96 -13.38
CA GLY A 390 5.14 -13.11 -11.95
C GLY A 390 4.39 -14.39 -11.64
N VAL A 391 4.82 -15.10 -10.59
CA VAL A 391 4.08 -16.22 -10.02
C VAL A 391 4.18 -16.24 -8.51
N THR A 392 3.05 -16.45 -7.85
CA THR A 392 2.96 -16.78 -6.42
C THR A 392 1.85 -17.82 -6.24
N ALA A 393 2.08 -18.82 -5.39
CA ALA A 393 1.05 -19.78 -5.06
C ALA A 393 0.90 -19.90 -3.54
N ALA A 394 -0.33 -20.21 -3.11
CA ALA A 394 -0.67 -20.31 -1.71
C ALA A 394 -1.62 -21.47 -1.43
N LYS A 395 -1.59 -21.94 -0.18
CA LYS A 395 -2.45 -23.00 0.34
C LYS A 395 -2.90 -22.66 1.75
N SER A 396 -4.19 -22.82 2.02
CA SER A 396 -4.73 -22.69 3.37
C SER A 396 -4.63 -24.00 4.17
N GLY A 397 -4.80 -23.89 5.49
CA GLY A 397 -4.80 -25.05 6.38
C GLY A 397 -5.92 -26.06 6.11
N ASP A 398 -7.04 -25.63 5.54
CA ASP A 398 -8.16 -26.48 5.09
C ASP A 398 -7.99 -27.04 3.66
N GLY A 399 -6.83 -26.81 3.04
CA GLY A 399 -6.44 -27.39 1.77
C GLY A 399 -6.83 -26.61 0.51
N ARG A 400 -7.48 -25.44 0.65
CA ARG A 400 -7.77 -24.56 -0.50
C ARG A 400 -6.46 -24.02 -1.11
N LYS A 401 -6.41 -23.89 -2.42
CA LYS A 401 -5.22 -23.54 -3.18
C LYS A 401 -5.49 -22.36 -4.11
N ALA A 402 -4.47 -21.52 -4.34
CA ALA A 402 -4.49 -20.53 -5.41
C ALA A 402 -3.12 -20.41 -6.09
N VAL A 403 -3.13 -20.09 -7.37
CA VAL A 403 -1.96 -19.73 -8.17
C VAL A 403 -2.22 -18.38 -8.81
N PHE A 404 -1.39 -17.39 -8.51
CA PHE A 404 -1.42 -16.04 -9.04
C PHE A 404 -0.37 -15.92 -10.14
N LEU A 405 -0.78 -15.63 -11.37
CA LEU A 405 0.06 -15.58 -12.57
C LEU A 405 -0.01 -14.19 -13.19
N VAL A 406 1.14 -13.68 -13.62
CA VAL A 406 1.24 -12.32 -14.20
C VAL A 406 2.12 -12.33 -15.45
N ASN A 407 1.54 -12.03 -16.59
CA ASN A 407 2.29 -11.68 -17.79
C ASN A 407 2.48 -10.16 -17.84
N ASN A 408 3.62 -9.64 -17.37
CA ASN A 408 3.94 -8.21 -17.41
C ASN A 408 4.82 -7.87 -18.65
N SER A 409 4.47 -8.42 -19.80
CA SER A 409 5.16 -8.16 -21.06
C SER A 409 4.22 -7.67 -22.15
N GLU A 410 4.78 -7.12 -23.23
CA GLU A 410 4.04 -6.63 -24.40
C GLU A 410 3.62 -7.76 -25.35
N ARG A 411 3.96 -9.03 -25.03
CA ARG A 411 3.66 -10.19 -25.83
C ARG A 411 2.75 -11.17 -25.12
N ALA A 412 1.84 -11.79 -25.84
CA ALA A 412 1.12 -12.94 -25.34
C ALA A 412 2.06 -14.13 -25.10
N CYS A 413 1.78 -14.94 -24.12
CA CYS A 413 2.54 -16.15 -23.86
C CYS A 413 1.64 -17.33 -23.53
N ARG A 414 2.10 -18.52 -23.86
CA ARG A 414 1.55 -19.80 -23.46
C ARG A 414 2.22 -20.23 -22.13
N VAL A 415 1.46 -20.39 -21.10
CA VAL A 415 1.95 -20.81 -19.78
C VAL A 415 1.69 -22.30 -19.61
N ARG A 416 2.73 -23.09 -19.45
CA ARG A 416 2.64 -24.53 -19.07
C ARG A 416 2.80 -24.66 -17.57
N LEU A 417 1.85 -25.31 -16.93
CA LEU A 417 1.74 -25.41 -15.49
C LEU A 417 2.08 -26.82 -15.01
N ALA A 418 3.05 -26.92 -14.12
CA ALA A 418 3.30 -28.12 -13.35
C ALA A 418 2.83 -27.86 -11.90
N LEU A 419 1.65 -28.39 -11.54
CA LEU A 419 1.00 -28.15 -10.24
C LEU A 419 1.13 -29.37 -9.33
N ARG A 420 2.31 -29.61 -8.75
CA ARG A 420 2.56 -30.74 -7.86
C ARG A 420 1.69 -30.68 -6.61
N GLY A 421 0.95 -31.76 -6.34
CA GLY A 421 -0.02 -31.85 -5.26
C GLY A 421 -1.38 -31.22 -5.57
N ALA A 422 -1.66 -30.99 -6.89
CA ALA A 422 -2.94 -30.51 -7.40
C ALA A 422 -3.18 -30.94 -8.86
N GLU A 423 -2.57 -32.05 -9.29
CA GLU A 423 -2.53 -32.51 -10.69
C GLU A 423 -3.93 -32.73 -11.29
N ASP A 424 -4.85 -33.29 -10.49
CA ASP A 424 -6.22 -33.61 -10.93
C ASP A 424 -7.27 -32.60 -10.42
N GLU A 425 -6.82 -31.50 -9.80
CA GLU A 425 -7.75 -30.51 -9.26
C GLU A 425 -8.32 -29.60 -10.34
N LYS A 426 -9.59 -29.24 -10.16
CA LYS A 426 -10.24 -28.22 -10.99
C LYS A 426 -10.13 -26.86 -10.30
N PHE A 427 -9.81 -25.86 -11.08
CA PHE A 427 -9.71 -24.46 -10.62
C PHE A 427 -10.78 -23.60 -11.27
N ASP A 428 -11.27 -22.64 -10.51
CA ASP A 428 -11.94 -21.46 -11.06
C ASP A 428 -10.84 -20.50 -11.53
N VAL A 429 -10.91 -20.05 -12.78
CA VAL A 429 -9.94 -19.14 -13.36
C VAL A 429 -10.56 -17.77 -13.55
N ARG A 430 -9.93 -16.76 -12.99
CA ARG A 430 -10.29 -15.36 -13.17
C ARG A 430 -9.20 -14.60 -13.87
N LEU A 431 -9.59 -13.69 -14.74
CA LEU A 431 -8.70 -12.91 -15.58
C LEU A 431 -8.88 -11.43 -15.30
N LEU A 432 -7.77 -10.70 -15.34
CA LEU A 432 -7.74 -9.25 -15.23
C LEU A 432 -6.87 -8.68 -16.36
N ASP A 433 -7.50 -7.97 -17.28
CA ASP A 433 -6.90 -7.12 -18.31
C ASP A 433 -7.85 -5.96 -18.64
N ASP A 434 -7.67 -5.26 -19.77
CA ASP A 434 -8.57 -4.17 -20.16
C ASP A 434 -9.98 -4.65 -20.58
N GLU A 435 -10.14 -5.93 -20.94
CA GLU A 435 -11.40 -6.53 -21.39
C GLU A 435 -12.08 -7.38 -20.31
N HIS A 436 -11.30 -8.03 -19.43
CA HIS A 436 -11.79 -8.93 -18.39
C HIS A 436 -11.77 -8.29 -17.00
N SER A 437 -12.84 -8.52 -16.26
CA SER A 437 -12.91 -8.19 -14.82
C SER A 437 -12.77 -9.46 -13.99
N PRO A 438 -12.00 -9.48 -12.91
CA PRO A 438 -11.82 -10.66 -12.06
C PRO A 438 -13.04 -10.94 -11.17
N GLU A 439 -14.13 -10.19 -11.33
CA GLU A 439 -15.38 -10.43 -10.59
C GLU A 439 -16.16 -11.62 -11.14
N GLU A 440 -15.78 -12.11 -12.33
CA GLU A 440 -16.40 -13.27 -12.98
C GLU A 440 -15.39 -14.39 -13.15
N VAL A 441 -15.84 -15.64 -12.99
CA VAL A 441 -15.07 -16.82 -13.35
C VAL A 441 -15.08 -16.95 -14.89
N ALA A 442 -13.91 -16.81 -15.50
CA ALA A 442 -13.78 -16.91 -16.96
C ALA A 442 -14.02 -18.35 -17.45
N PHE A 443 -13.48 -19.32 -16.73
CA PHE A 443 -13.70 -20.75 -16.97
C PHE A 443 -13.33 -21.59 -15.74
N ARG A 444 -13.72 -22.87 -15.76
CA ARG A 444 -13.44 -23.85 -14.69
C ARG A 444 -12.92 -25.15 -15.30
N GLY A 445 -11.82 -25.65 -14.81
CA GLY A 445 -11.27 -26.94 -15.26
C GLY A 445 -9.95 -27.31 -14.59
N ALA A 446 -9.44 -28.50 -14.93
CA ALA A 446 -8.07 -28.86 -14.68
C ALA A 446 -7.16 -28.03 -15.60
N MET A 447 -5.96 -27.66 -15.09
CA MET A 447 -5.10 -26.69 -15.76
C MET A 447 -3.68 -27.21 -15.88
N ASP A 448 -3.29 -27.54 -17.10
CA ASP A 448 -1.91 -27.82 -17.49
C ASP A 448 -1.33 -26.73 -18.40
N GLU A 449 -2.22 -25.93 -19.00
CA GLU A 449 -1.85 -24.84 -19.91
C GLU A 449 -2.86 -23.70 -19.89
N ILE A 450 -2.39 -22.45 -19.99
CA ILE A 450 -3.21 -21.23 -20.16
C ILE A 450 -2.48 -20.25 -21.09
N VAL A 451 -3.22 -19.50 -21.90
CA VAL A 451 -2.69 -18.38 -22.70
C VAL A 451 -2.98 -17.07 -22.00
N LEU A 452 -1.94 -16.29 -21.71
CA LEU A 452 -2.06 -14.95 -21.14
C LEU A 452 -1.73 -13.89 -22.19
N LYS A 453 -2.65 -12.94 -22.40
CA LYS A 453 -2.45 -11.76 -23.24
C LYS A 453 -1.36 -10.85 -22.63
N PRO A 454 -0.86 -9.84 -23.39
CA PRO A 454 -0.04 -8.80 -22.83
C PRO A 454 -0.68 -8.15 -21.60
N PHE A 455 0.11 -7.94 -20.54
CA PHE A 455 -0.32 -7.30 -19.28
C PHE A 455 -1.54 -7.96 -18.60
N MET A 456 -1.69 -9.28 -18.77
CA MET A 456 -2.80 -10.02 -18.14
C MET A 456 -2.36 -10.63 -16.80
N VAL A 457 -3.25 -10.54 -15.82
CA VAL A 457 -3.18 -11.27 -14.55
C VAL A 457 -4.22 -12.38 -14.57
N ALA A 458 -3.85 -13.58 -14.11
CA ALA A 458 -4.76 -14.69 -13.91
C ALA A 458 -4.64 -15.25 -12.49
N VAL A 459 -5.76 -15.61 -11.90
CA VAL A 459 -5.80 -16.35 -10.64
C VAL A 459 -6.54 -17.66 -10.86
N LEU A 460 -5.85 -18.76 -10.55
CA LEU A 460 -6.42 -20.09 -10.49
C LEU A 460 -6.71 -20.36 -9.01
N GLU A 461 -7.91 -20.74 -8.65
CA GLU A 461 -8.28 -21.00 -7.26
C GLU A 461 -9.25 -22.15 -7.12
N THR A 462 -9.11 -22.88 -6.01
CA THR A 462 -10.06 -23.94 -5.65
C THR A 462 -11.49 -23.38 -5.71
N PRO A 463 -12.45 -24.08 -6.40
CA PRO A 463 -13.79 -23.56 -6.57
C PRO A 463 -14.48 -23.18 -5.25
N GLY A 464 -15.13 -22.01 -5.24
CA GLY A 464 -15.90 -21.52 -4.11
C GLY A 464 -15.11 -20.69 -3.09
N ILE A 465 -13.83 -20.42 -3.30
CA ILE A 465 -13.04 -19.50 -2.45
C ILE A 465 -13.59 -18.08 -2.53
N TYR A 466 -13.97 -17.65 -3.71
CA TYR A 466 -14.47 -16.31 -3.94
C TYR A 466 -15.95 -16.20 -3.58
N PRO A 467 -16.31 -15.39 -2.58
CA PRO A 467 -17.72 -15.14 -2.32
C PRO A 467 -18.32 -14.45 -3.54
N LYS A 468 -19.46 -14.95 -4.02
CA LYS A 468 -20.25 -14.21 -5.02
C LYS A 468 -20.40 -12.78 -4.49
N PRO A 469 -20.17 -11.74 -5.32
CA PRO A 469 -20.39 -10.38 -4.88
C PRO A 469 -21.78 -10.30 -4.27
N ALA A 470 -21.88 -9.90 -3.01
CA ALA A 470 -23.17 -9.66 -2.38
C ALA A 470 -23.92 -8.70 -3.33
N LYS A 471 -25.13 -9.09 -3.76
CA LYS A 471 -25.98 -8.17 -4.52
C LYS A 471 -26.20 -6.97 -3.62
N ARG A 472 -25.41 -5.91 -3.80
CA ARG A 472 -25.69 -4.66 -3.13
C ARG A 472 -27.05 -4.22 -3.60
N GLN A 473 -27.99 -4.10 -2.67
CA GLN A 473 -29.12 -3.23 -2.91
C GLN A 473 -28.49 -1.88 -3.25
N ALA A 474 -28.75 -1.39 -4.47
CA ALA A 474 -28.32 -0.06 -4.85
C ALA A 474 -28.71 0.87 -3.69
N GLU A 475 -27.71 1.42 -2.99
CA GLU A 475 -27.98 2.44 -1.98
C GLU A 475 -28.84 3.46 -2.71
N LYS A 476 -30.10 3.56 -2.31
CA LYS A 476 -31.01 4.56 -2.84
C LYS A 476 -30.27 5.86 -2.66
N ARG A 477 -29.89 6.49 -3.76
CA ARG A 477 -29.19 7.77 -3.75
C ARG A 477 -29.97 8.66 -2.79
N ILE A 478 -29.39 9.02 -1.65
CA ILE A 478 -29.92 9.97 -0.66
C ILE A 478 -30.21 11.33 -1.33
N PHE A 479 -29.82 11.51 -2.59
CA PHE A 479 -30.02 12.68 -3.40
C PHE A 479 -31.41 12.84 -4.04
N ALA A 480 -32.29 11.83 -3.98
CA ALA A 480 -33.64 11.96 -4.56
C ALA A 480 -34.64 12.70 -3.64
N GLY A 481 -34.27 13.00 -2.38
CA GLY A 481 -35.19 13.60 -1.40
C GLY A 481 -35.03 15.09 -1.12
N GLN A 482 -33.93 15.74 -1.54
CA GLN A 482 -33.70 17.14 -1.19
C GLN A 482 -34.07 18.15 -2.30
N ASP A 483 -34.25 17.71 -3.53
CA ASP A 483 -34.67 18.61 -4.61
C ASP A 483 -36.20 18.80 -4.72
N ALA A 484 -37.00 17.95 -4.05
CA ALA A 484 -38.45 18.09 -4.07
C ALA A 484 -38.99 19.11 -3.06
N ASP A 485 -38.32 19.32 -1.92
CA ASP A 485 -38.77 20.26 -0.90
C ASP A 485 -38.26 21.71 -1.08
N GLY A 486 -37.19 21.89 -1.84
CA GLY A 486 -36.63 23.22 -2.14
C GLY A 486 -37.41 24.03 -3.17
N ALA A 487 -38.20 23.38 -4.02
CA ALA A 487 -39.00 24.06 -5.06
C ALA A 487 -40.37 24.56 -4.55
N ALA A 488 -40.88 24.00 -3.46
CA ALA A 488 -42.20 24.38 -2.94
C ALA A 488 -42.18 25.64 -2.04
N GLN A 489 -41.02 26.12 -1.61
CA GLN A 489 -40.91 27.30 -0.74
C GLN A 489 -40.54 28.63 -1.48
N ARG A 490 -40.29 28.58 -2.80
CA ARG A 490 -39.96 29.80 -3.58
C ARG A 490 -41.13 30.47 -4.33
N THR A 491 -42.34 29.97 -4.15
CA THR A 491 -43.54 30.59 -4.81
C THR A 491 -44.52 31.23 -3.86
N ARG A 492 -44.11 31.57 -2.61
CA ARG A 492 -44.90 32.40 -1.73
C ARG A 492 -43.99 33.41 -1.03
N LYS A 493 -43.63 34.45 -1.73
CA LYS A 493 -43.48 35.85 -1.21
C LYS A 493 -43.42 36.79 -2.39
#